data_934d4c9c21750df2f62017087107762b
#
_entry.id   934d4c9c21750df2f62017087107762b
#
_cell.length_a   1.000
_cell.length_b   1.000
_cell.length_c   1.000
_cell.angle_alpha   90.00
_cell.angle_beta   90.00
_cell.angle_gamma   90.00
#
_symmetry.space_group_name_H-M   'P 1'
#
loop_
_entity.id
_entity.type
_entity.pdbx_description
1 polymer ?
#
loop_
_entity_poly.entity_id
_entity_poly.type
_entity_poly.pdbx_seq_one_letter_code
_entity_poly.pdbx_strand_id
1 'polypeptide(L)'
;IRFCFIFVLPLLTDAVSLHQVVEGVEGDSVTLKCSDRNILLEEKPLTVHWRHNDIRIVFDIVHGKVSIKEQDPAYKNRADVVHEELKGHVFLKLTDLQLSDEGTYICYAPDLGIFHSTQLVVKEPTLHKYEAILVRVRSHGTGTRLSRTLQLLIH
;
A
#
# COMPACT_ATOMS: atom_id res chain seq x y z
N ILE A 1 -8.56 -57.82 27.69
CA ILE A 1 -9.02 -56.77 26.75
C ILE A 1 -8.12 -55.58 26.93
N ARG A 2 -7.19 -55.33 25.94
CA ARG A 2 -6.28 -54.19 25.92
C ARG A 2 -6.96 -53.07 25.15
N PHE A 3 -7.31 -51.97 25.83
CA PHE A 3 -7.76 -50.73 25.19
C PHE A 3 -6.53 -49.95 24.69
N CYS A 4 -6.34 -49.93 23.37
CA CYS A 4 -5.44 -48.95 22.73
C CYS A 4 -6.13 -47.61 22.69
N PHE A 5 -5.70 -46.68 23.55
CA PHE A 5 -6.06 -45.25 23.40
C PHE A 5 -5.22 -44.66 22.26
N ILE A 6 -5.85 -44.49 21.11
CA ILE A 6 -5.28 -43.72 20.02
C ILE A 6 -5.46 -42.24 20.39
N PHE A 7 -4.40 -41.63 20.88
CA PHE A 7 -4.35 -40.16 20.99
C PHE A 7 -4.28 -39.58 19.60
N VAL A 8 -5.41 -39.13 19.08
CA VAL A 8 -5.44 -38.26 17.89
C VAL A 8 -4.98 -36.88 18.36
N LEU A 9 -3.69 -36.56 18.15
CA LEU A 9 -3.23 -35.19 18.28
C LEU A 9 -3.96 -34.37 17.21
N PRO A 10 -4.65 -33.28 17.58
CA PRO A 10 -5.12 -32.33 16.58
C PRO A 10 -3.88 -31.69 15.92
N LEU A 11 -3.71 -31.95 14.64
CA LEU A 11 -2.80 -31.18 13.81
C LEU A 11 -3.34 -29.73 13.82
N LEU A 12 -2.72 -28.90 14.65
CA LEU A 12 -2.85 -27.45 14.52
C LEU A 12 -2.28 -27.09 13.16
N THR A 13 -3.13 -27.09 12.15
CA THR A 13 -2.81 -26.43 10.88
C THR A 13 -2.84 -24.94 11.19
N ASP A 14 -1.68 -24.37 11.51
CA ASP A 14 -1.51 -22.92 11.43
C ASP A 14 -1.92 -22.53 10.01
N ALA A 15 -3.10 -21.93 9.90
CA ALA A 15 -3.52 -21.27 8.68
C ALA A 15 -2.56 -20.10 8.51
N VAL A 16 -1.47 -20.32 7.77
CA VAL A 16 -0.60 -19.25 7.31
C VAL A 16 -1.48 -18.38 6.42
N SER A 17 -1.99 -17.31 6.98
CA SER A 17 -2.63 -16.25 6.22
C SER A 17 -1.54 -15.70 5.30
N LEU A 18 -1.60 -16.05 4.01
CA LEU A 18 -0.75 -15.51 2.97
C LEU A 18 -1.11 -14.03 2.81
N HIS A 19 -0.59 -13.19 3.70
CA HIS A 19 -0.63 -11.75 3.48
C HIS A 19 0.24 -11.44 2.27
N GLN A 20 -0.34 -10.76 1.30
CA GLN A 20 0.44 -10.21 0.20
C GLN A 20 1.41 -9.18 0.77
N VAL A 21 2.70 -9.33 0.48
CA VAL A 21 3.74 -8.39 0.85
C VAL A 21 4.17 -7.62 -0.39
N VAL A 22 4.16 -6.29 -0.29
CA VAL A 22 4.65 -5.39 -1.33
C VAL A 22 5.80 -4.58 -0.75
N GLU A 23 6.91 -4.51 -1.48
CA GLU A 23 8.07 -3.72 -1.08
C GLU A 23 8.15 -2.44 -1.90
N GLY A 24 8.44 -1.33 -1.25
CA GLY A 24 8.73 -0.05 -1.87
C GLY A 24 10.00 0.57 -1.33
N VAL A 25 10.48 1.62 -1.98
CA VAL A 25 11.64 2.39 -1.52
C VAL A 25 11.19 3.81 -1.22
N GLU A 26 11.68 4.40 -0.15
CA GLU A 26 11.39 5.77 0.23
C GLU A 26 11.61 6.74 -0.95
N GLY A 27 10.66 7.65 -1.17
CA GLY A 27 10.63 8.58 -2.29
C GLY A 27 10.11 8.01 -3.61
N ASP A 28 9.90 6.69 -3.72
CA ASP A 28 9.32 6.08 -4.91
C ASP A 28 7.79 6.03 -4.84
N SER A 29 7.19 5.37 -5.83
CA SER A 29 5.77 5.08 -5.87
C SER A 29 5.55 3.58 -5.77
N VAL A 30 4.44 3.18 -5.15
CA VAL A 30 3.99 1.80 -5.09
C VAL A 30 2.53 1.71 -5.49
N THR A 31 2.13 0.54 -5.99
CA THR A 31 0.75 0.25 -6.33
C THR A 31 0.29 -0.97 -5.54
N LEU A 32 -0.80 -0.81 -4.76
CA LEU A 32 -1.40 -1.87 -3.95
C LEU A 32 -2.70 -2.31 -4.59
N LYS A 33 -2.85 -3.63 -4.75
CA LYS A 33 -4.01 -4.23 -5.40
C LYS A 33 -5.15 -4.46 -4.41
N CYS A 34 -6.39 -4.16 -4.82
CA CYS A 34 -7.58 -4.38 -3.99
C CYS A 34 -8.10 -5.83 -4.06
N SER A 35 -7.94 -6.50 -5.20
CA SER A 35 -8.45 -7.87 -5.39
C SER A 35 -7.70 -8.58 -6.50
N ASP A 36 -7.54 -9.91 -6.34
CA ASP A 36 -7.03 -10.78 -7.40
C ASP A 36 -8.11 -11.21 -8.39
N ARG A 37 -9.38 -10.96 -8.08
CA ARG A 37 -10.50 -11.23 -8.97
C ARG A 37 -10.70 -10.04 -9.90
N ASN A 38 -11.06 -10.32 -11.16
CA ASN A 38 -11.54 -9.30 -12.06
C ASN A 38 -12.84 -8.72 -11.49
N ILE A 39 -12.82 -7.46 -11.13
CA ILE A 39 -14.00 -6.74 -10.70
C ILE A 39 -14.67 -6.28 -11.98
N LEU A 40 -15.71 -6.99 -12.41
CA LEU A 40 -16.55 -6.51 -13.48
C LEU A 40 -17.29 -5.29 -12.97
N LEU A 41 -16.84 -4.11 -13.39
CA LEU A 41 -17.44 -2.82 -13.03
C LEU A 41 -18.77 -2.60 -13.81
N GLU A 42 -19.55 -3.68 -14.01
CA GLU A 42 -20.82 -3.58 -14.70
C GLU A 42 -21.84 -2.86 -13.80
N GLU A 43 -22.19 -1.67 -14.21
CA GLU A 43 -23.44 -0.94 -13.93
C GLU A 43 -23.70 -0.35 -12.54
N LYS A 44 -22.90 -0.61 -11.51
CA LYS A 44 -23.11 0.00 -10.20
C LYS A 44 -21.97 0.94 -9.82
N PRO A 45 -22.28 2.11 -9.28
CA PRO A 45 -21.25 3.02 -8.79
C PRO A 45 -20.47 2.35 -7.65
N LEU A 46 -19.20 2.08 -7.89
CA LEU A 46 -18.29 1.37 -7.00
C LEU A 46 -18.07 2.11 -5.68
N THR A 47 -18.13 1.38 -4.56
CA THR A 47 -17.69 1.87 -3.25
C THR A 47 -16.46 1.08 -2.82
N VAL A 48 -15.35 1.79 -2.55
CA VAL A 48 -14.09 1.21 -2.09
C VAL A 48 -13.49 2.07 -1.00
N HIS A 49 -13.02 1.42 0.05
CA HIS A 49 -12.37 2.05 1.17
C HIS A 49 -10.96 1.49 1.35
N TRP A 50 -9.97 2.39 1.44
CA TRP A 50 -8.59 2.03 1.77
C TRP A 50 -8.21 2.53 3.17
N ARG A 51 -7.71 1.64 4.01
CA ARG A 51 -7.30 1.93 5.39
C ARG A 51 -5.87 1.48 5.62
N HIS A 52 -5.12 2.26 6.39
CA HIS A 52 -3.79 1.92 6.86
C HIS A 52 -3.82 1.61 8.36
N ASN A 53 -3.37 0.43 8.75
CA ASN A 53 -3.38 -0.08 10.11
C ASN A 53 -4.76 0.04 10.80
N ASP A 54 -5.84 -0.17 10.05
CA ASP A 54 -7.25 -0.06 10.48
C ASP A 54 -7.69 1.32 11.01
N ILE A 55 -6.80 2.30 11.07
CA ILE A 55 -7.05 3.58 11.74
C ILE A 55 -7.10 4.73 10.75
N ARG A 56 -6.10 4.82 9.84
CA ARG A 56 -5.97 5.96 8.94
C ARG A 56 -6.78 5.78 7.67
N ILE A 57 -7.53 6.78 7.29
CA ILE A 57 -8.24 6.83 6.03
C ILE A 57 -7.26 7.24 4.93
N VAL A 58 -6.91 6.29 4.06
CA VAL A 58 -5.98 6.53 2.97
C VAL A 58 -6.68 7.10 1.76
N PHE A 59 -7.76 6.44 1.32
CA PHE A 59 -8.54 6.86 0.15
C PHE A 59 -9.92 6.22 0.16
N ASP A 60 -10.93 6.98 -0.26
CA ASP A 60 -12.30 6.50 -0.38
C ASP A 60 -12.90 6.84 -1.74
N ILE A 61 -13.59 5.87 -2.31
CA ILE A 61 -14.55 6.04 -3.39
C ILE A 61 -15.92 5.66 -2.83
N VAL A 62 -16.87 6.55 -2.91
CA VAL A 62 -18.24 6.31 -2.44
C VAL A 62 -19.19 6.55 -3.60
N HIS A 63 -19.92 5.50 -3.98
CA HIS A 63 -20.84 5.54 -5.13
C HIS A 63 -20.17 6.11 -6.40
N GLY A 64 -18.97 5.63 -6.74
CA GLY A 64 -18.20 6.04 -7.92
C GLY A 64 -17.57 7.43 -7.83
N LYS A 65 -17.67 8.11 -6.70
CA LYS A 65 -17.09 9.44 -6.49
C LYS A 65 -15.99 9.41 -5.47
N VAL A 66 -14.87 10.05 -5.79
CA VAL A 66 -13.75 10.23 -4.84
C VAL A 66 -14.21 11.07 -3.66
N SER A 67 -13.95 10.58 -2.45
CA SER A 67 -14.24 11.25 -1.19
C SER A 67 -12.93 11.45 -0.41
N ILE A 68 -12.45 12.70 -0.37
CA ILE A 68 -11.23 13.10 0.37
C ILE A 68 -11.54 13.86 1.66
N LYS A 69 -12.82 13.95 2.03
CA LYS A 69 -13.26 14.77 3.17
C LYS A 69 -12.63 14.36 4.48
N GLU A 70 -12.46 13.04 4.68
CA GLU A 70 -11.93 12.45 5.91
C GLU A 70 -10.55 11.80 5.67
N GLN A 71 -9.93 12.07 4.52
CA GLN A 71 -8.59 11.57 4.20
C GLN A 71 -7.58 12.05 5.24
N ASP A 72 -6.78 11.12 5.77
CA ASP A 72 -5.68 11.46 6.66
C ASP A 72 -4.70 12.41 5.96
N PRO A 73 -4.29 13.51 6.61
CA PRO A 73 -3.38 14.51 6.02
C PRO A 73 -2.09 13.93 5.45
N ALA A 74 -1.59 12.82 6.02
CA ALA A 74 -0.39 12.14 5.54
C ALA A 74 -0.52 11.61 4.10
N TYR A 75 -1.74 11.34 3.62
CA TYR A 75 -1.98 10.81 2.27
C TYR A 75 -2.46 11.84 1.26
N LYS A 76 -2.67 13.07 1.71
CA LYS A 76 -3.16 14.13 0.84
C LYS A 76 -2.19 14.38 -0.32
N ASN A 77 -2.72 14.38 -1.54
CA ASN A 77 -1.97 14.54 -2.81
C ASN A 77 -0.92 13.44 -3.09
N ARG A 78 -0.88 12.35 -2.28
CA ARG A 78 0.02 11.21 -2.48
C ARG A 78 -0.70 9.90 -2.77
N ALA A 79 -1.99 9.81 -2.45
CA ALA A 79 -2.82 8.65 -2.69
C ALA A 79 -3.80 8.91 -3.82
N ASP A 80 -3.87 7.98 -4.77
CA ASP A 80 -4.83 8.00 -5.88
C ASP A 80 -5.25 6.58 -6.22
N VAL A 81 -6.39 6.41 -6.90
CA VAL A 81 -6.85 5.11 -7.35
C VAL A 81 -6.74 5.03 -8.87
N VAL A 82 -6.03 4.03 -9.34
CA VAL A 82 -5.88 3.73 -10.75
C VAL A 82 -6.88 2.64 -11.12
N HIS A 83 -7.78 2.96 -12.04
CA HIS A 83 -8.68 2.00 -12.66
C HIS A 83 -8.01 1.46 -13.93
N GLU A 84 -7.68 0.19 -13.95
CA GLU A 84 -7.40 -0.49 -15.22
C GLU A 84 -8.75 -0.92 -15.83
N GLU A 85 -9.37 -0.02 -16.59
CA GLU A 85 -10.69 -0.19 -17.20
C GLU A 85 -10.83 -1.49 -18.01
N LEU A 86 -9.74 -1.96 -18.60
CA LEU A 86 -9.72 -3.18 -19.43
C LEU A 86 -9.69 -4.48 -18.62
N LYS A 87 -9.40 -4.45 -17.31
CA LYS A 87 -9.21 -5.66 -16.50
C LYS A 87 -10.05 -5.70 -15.23
N GLY A 88 -10.84 -4.66 -14.95
CA GLY A 88 -11.69 -4.62 -13.75
C GLY A 88 -10.90 -4.66 -12.43
N HIS A 89 -9.68 -4.19 -12.41
CA HIS A 89 -8.86 -4.13 -11.20
C HIS A 89 -8.86 -2.72 -10.61
N VAL A 90 -8.92 -2.65 -9.29
CA VAL A 90 -8.79 -1.40 -8.53
C VAL A 90 -7.45 -1.41 -7.80
N PHE A 91 -6.63 -0.42 -8.05
CA PHE A 91 -5.34 -0.25 -7.40
C PHE A 91 -5.27 1.08 -6.67
N LEU A 92 -4.71 1.05 -5.45
CA LEU A 92 -4.26 2.24 -4.77
C LEU A 92 -2.82 2.53 -5.19
N LYS A 93 -2.59 3.73 -5.72
CA LYS A 93 -1.24 4.25 -6.00
C LYS A 93 -0.84 5.19 -4.89
N LEU A 94 0.29 4.91 -4.24
CA LEU A 94 0.95 5.80 -3.30
C LEU A 94 2.22 6.36 -3.97
N THR A 95 2.39 7.67 -3.90
CA THR A 95 3.58 8.37 -4.43
C THR A 95 4.36 8.97 -3.27
N ASP A 96 5.64 9.26 -3.52
CA ASP A 96 6.53 9.85 -2.52
C ASP A 96 6.49 9.07 -1.20
N LEU A 97 6.80 7.77 -1.30
CA LEU A 97 6.76 6.87 -0.16
C LEU A 97 7.63 7.38 0.99
N GLN A 98 7.08 7.27 2.19
CA GLN A 98 7.76 7.60 3.45
C GLN A 98 7.91 6.33 4.28
N LEU A 99 8.93 6.26 5.13
CA LEU A 99 9.09 5.13 6.08
C LEU A 99 7.85 4.95 6.97
N SER A 100 7.15 6.04 7.28
CA SER A 100 5.89 6.02 8.04
C SER A 100 4.70 5.42 7.30
N ASP A 101 4.84 5.14 6.00
CA ASP A 101 3.81 4.44 5.20
C ASP A 101 3.90 2.92 5.36
N GLU A 102 4.95 2.40 6.03
CA GLU A 102 5.06 0.98 6.34
C GLU A 102 3.90 0.52 7.20
N GLY A 103 3.33 -0.65 6.86
CA GLY A 103 2.23 -1.24 7.62
C GLY A 103 1.23 -1.99 6.76
N THR A 104 0.09 -2.31 7.37
CA THR A 104 -0.98 -3.08 6.74
C THR A 104 -1.97 -2.15 6.05
N TYR A 105 -2.18 -2.37 4.76
CA TYR A 105 -3.20 -1.68 3.97
C TYR A 105 -4.37 -2.62 3.72
N ILE A 106 -5.56 -2.17 4.08
CA ILE A 106 -6.80 -2.91 3.88
C ILE A 106 -7.63 -2.21 2.82
N CYS A 107 -7.99 -2.96 1.77
CA CYS A 107 -9.00 -2.57 0.82
C CYS A 107 -10.31 -3.27 1.17
N TYR A 108 -11.38 -2.51 1.28
CA TYR A 108 -12.73 -2.98 1.53
C TYR A 108 -13.69 -2.45 0.47
N ALA A 109 -14.33 -3.35 -0.28
CA ALA A 109 -15.37 -3.03 -1.24
C ALA A 109 -16.64 -3.83 -0.92
N PRO A 110 -17.55 -3.28 -0.09
CA PRO A 110 -18.69 -3.99 0.47
C PRO A 110 -19.65 -4.53 -0.60
N ASP A 111 -19.91 -3.73 -1.63
CA ASP A 111 -20.83 -4.09 -2.71
C ASP A 111 -20.35 -5.32 -3.50
N LEU A 112 -19.08 -5.65 -3.43
CA LEU A 112 -18.43 -6.77 -4.12
C LEU A 112 -18.04 -7.90 -3.18
N GLY A 113 -18.26 -7.76 -1.87
CA GLY A 113 -17.81 -8.70 -0.86
C GLY A 113 -16.27 -8.86 -0.82
N ILE A 114 -15.54 -7.80 -1.16
CA ILE A 114 -14.08 -7.80 -1.19
C ILE A 114 -13.54 -7.24 0.13
N PHE A 115 -12.62 -8.01 0.71
CA PHE A 115 -11.76 -7.60 1.81
C PHE A 115 -10.37 -8.12 1.51
N HIS A 116 -9.42 -7.25 1.23
CA HIS A 116 -8.06 -7.62 0.87
C HIS A 116 -7.06 -6.86 1.74
N SER A 117 -6.07 -7.59 2.27
CA SER A 117 -5.03 -7.05 3.13
C SER A 117 -3.66 -7.22 2.49
N THR A 118 -2.88 -6.15 2.44
CA THR A 118 -1.52 -6.11 1.91
C THR A 118 -0.59 -5.49 2.92
N GLN A 119 0.54 -6.15 3.20
CA GLN A 119 1.62 -5.60 4.00
C GLN A 119 2.56 -4.79 3.10
N LEU A 120 2.68 -3.51 3.35
CA LEU A 120 3.69 -2.65 2.71
C LEU A 120 4.94 -2.59 3.60
N VAL A 121 6.09 -2.86 3.00
CA VAL A 121 7.42 -2.69 3.61
C VAL A 121 8.12 -1.56 2.86
N VAL A 122 8.61 -0.55 3.57
CA VAL A 122 9.31 0.59 2.98
C VAL A 122 10.79 0.54 3.36
N LYS A 123 11.65 0.45 2.35
CA LYS A 123 13.12 0.39 2.51
C LYS A 123 13.73 1.76 2.29
N GLU A 124 14.80 2.05 3.00
CA GLU A 124 15.63 3.21 2.71
C GLU A 124 16.27 3.11 1.33
N PRO A 125 16.45 4.23 0.61
CA PRO A 125 17.13 4.23 -0.67
C PRO A 125 18.61 3.86 -0.51
N THR A 126 19.12 3.08 -1.46
CA THR A 126 20.54 2.70 -1.48
C THR A 126 21.45 3.90 -1.81
N LEU A 127 22.74 3.84 -1.41
CA LEU A 127 23.74 4.89 -1.70
C LEU A 127 23.77 5.32 -3.18
N HIS A 128 23.68 4.37 -4.10
CA HIS A 128 23.64 4.67 -5.55
C HIS A 128 22.44 5.53 -5.95
N LYS A 129 21.31 5.36 -5.28
CA LYS A 129 20.09 6.17 -5.53
C LYS A 129 20.28 7.59 -5.00
N TYR A 130 20.92 7.78 -3.84
CA TYR A 130 21.27 9.09 -3.32
C TYR A 130 22.18 9.87 -4.27
N GLU A 131 23.21 9.22 -4.83
CA GLU A 131 24.12 9.83 -5.81
C GLU A 131 23.37 10.28 -7.07
N ALA A 132 22.47 9.44 -7.60
CA ALA A 132 21.64 9.78 -8.76
C ALA A 132 20.73 10.98 -8.48
N ILE A 133 20.14 11.08 -7.29
CA ILE A 133 19.31 12.20 -6.86
C ILE A 133 20.15 13.47 -6.75
N LEU A 134 21.35 13.40 -6.15
CA LEU A 134 22.27 14.54 -6.01
C LEU A 134 22.72 15.08 -7.36
N VAL A 135 23.02 14.20 -8.32
CA VAL A 135 23.38 14.59 -9.69
C VAL A 135 22.21 15.31 -10.37
N ARG A 136 20.99 14.79 -10.19
CA ARG A 136 19.79 15.38 -10.77
C ARG A 136 19.47 16.76 -10.19
N VAL A 137 19.61 16.94 -8.89
CA VAL A 137 19.44 18.26 -8.23
C VAL A 137 20.47 19.26 -8.69
N ARG A 138 21.72 18.85 -8.86
CA ARG A 138 22.80 19.72 -9.37
C ARG A 138 22.57 20.15 -10.84
N SER A 139 22.01 19.28 -11.67
CA SER A 139 21.77 19.57 -13.09
C SER A 139 20.60 20.54 -13.32
N HIS A 140 19.67 20.68 -12.40
CA HIS A 140 18.50 21.55 -12.53
C HIS A 140 18.66 22.94 -11.89
N GLY A 141 19.82 23.26 -11.31
CA GLY A 141 20.24 24.63 -10.96
C GLY A 141 19.32 25.45 -10.04
N THR A 142 18.37 24.83 -9.35
CA THR A 142 17.50 25.52 -8.40
C THR A 142 18.06 25.37 -7.00
N GLY A 143 18.49 26.50 -6.41
CA GLY A 143 19.10 26.60 -5.08
C GLY A 143 18.19 26.18 -3.92
N THR A 144 17.76 24.94 -3.90
CA THR A 144 17.09 24.34 -2.77
C THR A 144 18.14 23.91 -1.75
N ARG A 145 18.04 24.48 -0.57
CA ARG A 145 18.88 24.15 0.59
C ARG A 145 18.74 22.67 0.88
N LEU A 146 19.80 21.90 0.70
CA LEU A 146 19.88 20.48 1.08
C LEU A 146 19.41 20.32 2.54
N SER A 147 18.57 19.32 2.80
CA SER A 147 18.15 19.01 4.16
C SER A 147 19.40 18.70 5.01
N ARG A 148 19.35 19.02 6.30
CA ARG A 148 20.45 18.79 7.26
C ARG A 148 20.95 17.35 7.25
N THR A 149 20.10 16.40 6.97
CA THR A 149 20.41 14.96 6.92
C THR A 149 21.36 14.62 5.77
N LEU A 150 21.21 15.27 4.61
CA LEU A 150 22.10 15.09 3.45
C LEU A 150 23.49 15.74 3.67
N GLN A 151 23.57 16.79 4.48
CA GLN A 151 24.85 17.43 4.79
C GLN A 151 25.77 16.59 5.71
N LEU A 152 25.20 15.68 6.52
CA LEU A 152 25.97 14.81 7.41
C LEU A 152 26.54 13.57 6.70
N LEU A 153 26.05 13.22 5.52
CA LEU A 153 26.54 12.06 4.75
C LEU A 153 27.71 12.40 3.79
N ILE A 154 28.10 13.67 3.67
CA ILE A 154 29.15 14.14 2.75
C ILE A 154 30.48 14.41 3.47
N HIS A 155 30.52 14.24 4.78
CA HIS A 155 31.73 14.29 5.62
C HIS A 155 31.97 12.92 6.24
#